data_591aa33f86c1e46f405a1c8397a6868c
#
_entry.id   591aa33f86c1e46f405a1c8397a6868c
#
_cell.length_a   1.000
_cell.length_b   1.000
_cell.length_c   1.000
_cell.angle_alpha   90.00
_cell.angle_beta   90.00
_cell.angle_gamma   90.00
#
_symmetry.space_group_name_H-M   'P 1'
#
loop_
_entity.id
_entity.type
_entity.pdbx_description
1 polymer ?
#
loop_
_entity_poly.entity_id
_entity_poly.type
_entity_poly.pdbx_seq_one_letter_code
_entity_poly.pdbx_strand_id
1 'polypeptide(L)'
;MAALEELEREYEKAKRDPKFKKKLEELLTTYAGRPTALTFARRLTQNLGGAKIYLKREDLLHTGAHKINNCLGQALLVERMGKRRVIAETGAGQHGVATATVCALMGFECVVYMGTEDMRRQELNVFRMRLLGAEVRGVESGSRTLKDAINEAMRDWVTNVRTTHYLLGSVLGAHPYPTMVRDFHRVIGREARGQILKAEGKLPTAVIACVGGGSNAIGIFYDFIGDKKVRLIGVEAGGRGEALGDHAARFRGGSPGVLQGTFSYVLQDSTGQIANTHSVSAGLDYPSIGPEHAALKDAGRAEYVPASDSEALEATTLLARTEGIIPALESAHAVAEVMKRAPKMKKSDVVLVNISGRGDKDIGIVRESLKLDC
;
A
#
# COMPACT_ATOMS: atom_id res chain seq x y z
N MET A 1 12.06 -13.93 18.31
CA MET A 1 12.97 -12.83 18.69
C MET A 1 14.24 -12.85 17.84
N ALA A 2 15.07 -13.91 17.81
CA ALA A 2 16.33 -13.91 17.06
C ALA A 2 16.26 -13.46 15.59
N ALA A 3 15.21 -13.81 14.86
CA ALA A 3 15.05 -13.38 13.47
C ALA A 3 14.77 -11.88 13.32
N LEU A 4 14.01 -11.29 14.25
CA LEU A 4 13.75 -9.84 14.26
C LEU A 4 15.02 -9.07 14.65
N GLU A 5 15.77 -9.57 15.62
CA GLU A 5 17.06 -8.98 16.05
C GLU A 5 18.13 -9.06 14.92
N GLU A 6 18.16 -10.16 14.17
CA GLU A 6 19.01 -10.29 12.99
C GLU A 6 18.61 -9.25 11.93
N LEU A 7 17.33 -9.16 11.62
CA LEU A 7 16.80 -8.23 10.63
C LEU A 7 17.07 -6.78 11.03
N GLU A 8 16.79 -6.40 12.28
CA GLU A 8 17.06 -5.06 12.80
C GLU A 8 18.54 -4.69 12.68
N ARG A 9 19.42 -5.60 13.13
CA ARG A 9 20.87 -5.37 13.07
C ARG A 9 21.35 -5.17 11.64
N GLU A 10 20.91 -6.02 10.71
CA GLU A 10 21.35 -5.92 9.31
C GLU A 10 20.71 -4.71 8.60
N TYR A 11 19.48 -4.37 8.93
CA TYR A 11 18.82 -3.15 8.44
C TYR A 11 19.54 -1.89 8.94
N GLU A 12 19.88 -1.79 10.22
CA GLU A 12 20.62 -0.65 10.77
C GLU A 12 22.02 -0.50 10.17
N LYS A 13 22.71 -1.61 9.87
CA LYS A 13 23.96 -1.58 9.11
C LYS A 13 23.73 -1.09 7.66
N ALA A 14 22.71 -1.61 6.99
CA ALA A 14 22.38 -1.27 5.62
C ALA A 14 22.05 0.24 5.46
N LYS A 15 21.33 0.82 6.41
CA LYS A 15 21.04 2.28 6.44
C LYS A 15 22.28 3.16 6.44
N ARG A 16 23.40 2.67 6.95
CA ARG A 16 24.68 3.42 7.04
C ARG A 16 25.64 3.06 5.92
N ASP A 17 25.39 1.97 5.18
CA ASP A 17 26.27 1.47 4.12
C ASP A 17 26.05 2.20 2.79
N PRO A 18 27.03 2.98 2.30
CA PRO A 18 26.93 3.67 1.01
C PRO A 18 26.76 2.73 -0.18
N LYS A 19 27.35 1.49 -0.11
CA LYS A 19 27.21 0.50 -1.19
C LYS A 19 25.79 -0.03 -1.27
N PHE A 20 25.16 -0.30 -0.14
CA PHE A 20 23.75 -0.70 -0.09
C PHE A 20 22.86 0.40 -0.68
N LYS A 21 23.03 1.65 -0.24
CA LYS A 21 22.26 2.80 -0.74
C LYS A 21 22.40 2.96 -2.25
N LYS A 22 23.65 2.89 -2.76
CA LYS A 22 23.92 3.01 -4.21
C LYS A 22 23.25 1.90 -5.00
N LYS A 23 23.36 0.63 -4.53
CA LYS A 23 22.72 -0.52 -5.19
C LYS A 23 21.20 -0.41 -5.18
N LEU A 24 20.60 0.04 -4.07
CA LEU A 24 19.16 0.28 -3.98
C LEU A 24 18.71 1.39 -4.93
N GLU A 25 19.43 2.51 -4.97
CA GLU A 25 19.14 3.63 -5.87
C GLU A 25 19.25 3.22 -7.34
N GLU A 26 20.28 2.45 -7.70
CA GLU A 26 20.45 1.89 -9.03
C GLU A 26 19.23 1.02 -9.42
N LEU A 27 18.82 0.09 -8.58
CA LEU A 27 17.65 -0.76 -8.85
C LEU A 27 16.35 0.05 -8.92
N LEU A 28 16.17 1.03 -8.04
CA LEU A 28 15.01 1.90 -8.08
C LEU A 28 14.95 2.70 -9.40
N THR A 29 16.09 3.15 -9.92
CA THR A 29 16.16 3.96 -11.13
C THR A 29 16.09 3.12 -12.40
N THR A 30 16.92 2.07 -12.50
CA THR A 30 17.11 1.34 -13.76
C THR A 30 16.11 0.18 -13.92
N TYR A 31 15.59 -0.36 -12.81
CA TYR A 31 14.68 -1.49 -12.84
C TYR A 31 13.25 -1.12 -12.46
N ALA A 32 13.05 -0.38 -11.37
CA ALA A 32 11.72 0.02 -10.96
C ALA A 32 11.14 1.19 -11.77
N GLY A 33 11.97 1.99 -12.43
CA GLY A 33 11.54 3.12 -13.28
C GLY A 33 11.34 4.43 -12.51
N ARG A 34 12.12 4.68 -11.45
CA ARG A 34 12.08 5.94 -10.71
C ARG A 34 12.98 7.02 -11.34
N PRO A 35 12.68 8.31 -11.10
CA PRO A 35 11.54 8.84 -10.36
C PRO A 35 10.21 8.69 -11.09
N THR A 36 9.13 8.40 -10.34
CA THR A 36 7.80 8.37 -10.95
C THR A 36 7.29 9.77 -11.27
N ALA A 37 6.45 9.88 -12.30
CA ALA A 37 5.90 11.16 -12.71
C ALA A 37 5.01 11.80 -11.65
N LEU A 38 5.03 13.14 -11.60
CA LEU A 38 4.00 13.96 -10.98
C LEU A 38 3.16 14.56 -12.11
N THR A 39 1.92 14.12 -12.26
CA THR A 39 1.04 14.52 -13.37
C THR A 39 0.02 15.54 -12.88
N PHE A 40 -0.08 16.69 -13.56
CA PHE A 40 -1.18 17.63 -13.35
C PHE A 40 -2.46 17.07 -14.00
N ALA A 41 -3.46 16.72 -13.20
CA ALA A 41 -4.75 16.19 -13.64
C ALA A 41 -5.63 17.35 -14.14
N ARG A 42 -5.39 17.77 -15.38
CA ARG A 42 -5.97 19.00 -15.96
C ARG A 42 -7.49 18.89 -16.09
N ARG A 43 -7.97 17.82 -16.73
CA ARG A 43 -9.41 17.66 -17.01
C ARG A 43 -10.18 17.34 -15.73
N LEU A 44 -9.60 16.58 -14.82
CA LEU A 44 -10.18 16.31 -13.50
C LEU A 44 -10.28 17.62 -12.69
N THR A 45 -9.22 18.45 -12.70
CA THR A 45 -9.23 19.77 -12.05
C THR A 45 -10.32 20.68 -12.64
N GLN A 46 -10.47 20.70 -13.96
CA GLN A 46 -11.51 21.49 -14.63
C GLN A 46 -12.92 20.97 -14.33
N ASN A 47 -13.10 19.64 -14.31
CA ASN A 47 -14.38 19.01 -14.06
C ASN A 47 -14.87 19.25 -12.63
N LEU A 48 -13.99 19.11 -11.64
CA LEU A 48 -14.35 19.28 -10.23
C LEU A 48 -14.39 20.76 -9.81
N GLY A 49 -13.61 21.62 -10.47
CA GLY A 49 -13.39 22.99 -10.01
C GLY A 49 -12.55 23.05 -8.72
N GLY A 50 -12.35 24.26 -8.15
CA GLY A 50 -11.60 24.45 -6.91
C GLY A 50 -10.10 24.21 -7.05
N ALA A 51 -9.53 23.36 -6.21
CA ALA A 51 -8.09 23.15 -6.11
C ALA A 51 -7.47 22.49 -7.35
N LYS A 52 -6.22 22.82 -7.65
CA LYS A 52 -5.38 22.09 -8.62
C LYS A 52 -5.07 20.68 -8.09
N ILE A 53 -5.19 19.67 -8.94
CA ILE A 53 -5.00 18.27 -8.57
C ILE A 53 -3.76 17.72 -9.26
N TYR A 54 -2.82 17.20 -8.48
CA TYR A 54 -1.61 16.53 -8.95
C TYR A 54 -1.62 15.07 -8.49
N LEU A 55 -1.25 14.18 -9.41
CA LEU A 55 -1.19 12.74 -9.19
C LEU A 55 0.27 12.28 -9.13
N LYS A 56 0.70 11.71 -8.00
CA LYS A 56 1.97 10.99 -7.91
C LYS A 56 1.76 9.58 -8.42
N ARG A 57 2.42 9.24 -9.53
CA ARG A 57 2.12 8.10 -10.38
C ARG A 57 2.93 6.84 -10.03
N GLU A 58 2.67 6.26 -8.84
CA GLU A 58 3.29 4.98 -8.45
C GLU A 58 2.73 3.77 -9.23
N ASP A 59 1.64 3.95 -9.94
CA ASP A 59 1.06 3.00 -10.91
C ASP A 59 1.94 2.79 -12.15
N LEU A 60 2.88 3.68 -12.44
CA LEU A 60 3.82 3.57 -13.56
C LEU A 60 5.09 2.77 -13.23
N LEU A 61 5.28 2.39 -11.97
CA LEU A 61 6.41 1.56 -11.58
C LEU A 61 6.35 0.18 -12.22
N HIS A 62 7.52 -0.43 -12.40
CA HIS A 62 7.60 -1.86 -12.70
C HIS A 62 6.77 -2.66 -11.71
N THR A 63 6.04 -3.68 -12.15
CA THR A 63 4.96 -4.40 -11.47
C THR A 63 3.63 -3.67 -11.35
N GLY A 64 3.56 -2.35 -11.62
CA GLY A 64 2.33 -1.57 -11.64
C GLY A 64 1.84 -1.05 -10.30
N ALA A 65 2.69 -1.02 -9.28
CA ALA A 65 2.36 -0.47 -7.96
C ALA A 65 3.61 -0.12 -7.13
N HIS A 66 3.43 0.68 -6.08
CA HIS A 66 4.46 1.12 -5.14
C HIS A 66 5.22 -0.01 -4.43
N LYS A 67 4.67 -1.23 -4.38
CA LYS A 67 5.22 -2.35 -3.60
C LYS A 67 6.66 -2.72 -3.97
N ILE A 68 7.04 -2.53 -5.22
CA ILE A 68 8.40 -2.84 -5.71
C ILE A 68 9.48 -2.07 -4.95
N ASN A 69 9.19 -0.85 -4.47
CA ASN A 69 10.16 -0.05 -3.70
C ASN A 69 10.65 -0.80 -2.46
N ASN A 70 9.71 -1.32 -1.67
CA ASN A 70 9.99 -2.08 -0.47
C ASN A 70 10.61 -3.45 -0.79
N CYS A 71 10.08 -4.13 -1.82
CA CYS A 71 10.56 -5.47 -2.20
C CYS A 71 12.03 -5.43 -2.61
N LEU A 72 12.49 -4.43 -3.37
CA LEU A 72 13.89 -4.25 -3.72
C LEU A 72 14.76 -4.01 -2.49
N GLY A 73 14.32 -3.16 -1.56
CA GLY A 73 15.04 -2.89 -0.33
C GLY A 73 15.20 -4.14 0.54
N GLN A 74 14.12 -4.89 0.74
CA GLN A 74 14.16 -6.13 1.51
C GLN A 74 14.93 -7.24 0.79
N ALA A 75 14.85 -7.36 -0.54
CA ALA A 75 15.62 -8.33 -1.30
C ALA A 75 17.15 -8.12 -1.15
N LEU A 76 17.61 -6.89 -1.12
CA LEU A 76 19.01 -6.56 -0.81
C LEU A 76 19.38 -6.93 0.64
N LEU A 77 18.46 -6.87 1.59
CA LEU A 77 18.70 -7.36 2.95
C LEU A 77 18.76 -8.89 2.99
N VAL A 78 17.93 -9.59 2.20
CA VAL A 78 17.98 -11.06 2.04
C VAL A 78 19.37 -11.49 1.57
N GLU A 79 19.89 -10.85 0.52
CA GLU A 79 21.24 -11.10 0.00
C GLU A 79 22.30 -10.85 1.08
N ARG A 80 22.19 -9.73 1.81
CA ARG A 80 23.13 -9.38 2.90
C ARG A 80 23.11 -10.37 4.06
N MET A 81 21.94 -10.92 4.41
CA MET A 81 21.79 -11.95 5.44
C MET A 81 22.18 -13.36 4.95
N GLY A 82 22.52 -13.54 3.68
CA GLY A 82 22.88 -14.84 3.09
C GLY A 82 21.69 -15.82 3.02
N LYS A 83 20.46 -15.35 3.09
CA LYS A 83 19.26 -16.18 2.96
C LYS A 83 18.95 -16.45 1.49
N ARG A 84 18.35 -17.60 1.21
CA ARG A 84 18.05 -18.01 -0.18
C ARG A 84 16.59 -18.21 -0.47
N ARG A 85 15.77 -18.28 0.57
CA ARG A 85 14.32 -18.46 0.46
C ARG A 85 13.62 -17.22 0.99
N VAL A 86 12.65 -16.75 0.24
CA VAL A 86 11.77 -15.62 0.59
C VAL A 86 10.34 -16.11 0.65
N ILE A 87 9.64 -15.75 1.70
CA ILE A 87 8.20 -15.93 1.80
C ILE A 87 7.51 -14.58 1.91
N ALA A 88 6.29 -14.50 1.41
CA ALA A 88 5.43 -13.33 1.53
C ALA A 88 3.96 -13.73 1.68
N GLU A 89 3.15 -12.83 2.16
CA GLU A 89 1.70 -12.86 2.10
C GLU A 89 1.18 -11.89 1.05
N THR A 90 -0.02 -12.11 0.56
CA THR A 90 -0.68 -11.12 -0.30
C THR A 90 -2.21 -11.26 -0.28
N GLY A 91 -2.93 -10.12 -0.35
CA GLY A 91 -4.38 -10.06 -0.57
C GLY A 91 -4.69 -9.72 -2.03
N ALA A 92 -4.53 -8.45 -2.43
CA ALA A 92 -4.74 -8.02 -3.83
C ALA A 92 -3.72 -8.59 -4.84
N GLY A 93 -2.72 -9.34 -4.39
CA GLY A 93 -1.70 -9.93 -5.25
C GLY A 93 -0.54 -8.99 -5.62
N GLN A 94 -0.66 -7.70 -5.47
CA GLN A 94 0.38 -6.75 -5.88
C GLN A 94 1.69 -6.90 -5.11
N HIS A 95 1.62 -7.19 -3.81
CA HIS A 95 2.80 -7.47 -3.01
C HIS A 95 3.44 -8.81 -3.41
N GLY A 96 2.62 -9.85 -3.61
CA GLY A 96 3.09 -11.15 -4.08
C GLY A 96 3.79 -11.06 -5.43
N VAL A 97 3.21 -10.32 -6.40
CA VAL A 97 3.84 -10.07 -7.71
C VAL A 97 5.17 -9.34 -7.56
N ALA A 98 5.23 -8.28 -6.74
CA ALA A 98 6.48 -7.55 -6.52
C ALA A 98 7.54 -8.43 -5.82
N THR A 99 7.16 -9.28 -4.87
CA THR A 99 8.05 -10.24 -4.22
C THR A 99 8.55 -11.29 -5.21
N ALA A 100 7.66 -11.92 -5.98
CA ALA A 100 8.05 -12.88 -7.01
C ALA A 100 9.02 -12.25 -8.04
N THR A 101 8.77 -10.99 -8.41
CA THR A 101 9.62 -10.23 -9.35
C THR A 101 11.04 -10.06 -8.82
N VAL A 102 11.21 -9.61 -7.56
CA VAL A 102 12.57 -9.41 -7.01
C VAL A 102 13.25 -10.76 -6.71
N CYS A 103 12.50 -11.80 -6.37
CA CYS A 103 13.04 -13.14 -6.20
C CYS A 103 13.56 -13.72 -7.53
N ALA A 104 12.80 -13.56 -8.62
CA ALA A 104 13.25 -13.94 -9.96
C ALA A 104 14.50 -13.15 -10.38
N LEU A 105 14.53 -11.84 -10.13
CA LEU A 105 15.67 -10.97 -10.44
C LEU A 105 16.96 -11.41 -9.70
N MET A 106 16.83 -11.83 -8.44
CA MET A 106 17.99 -12.13 -7.56
C MET A 106 18.26 -13.62 -7.38
N GLY A 107 17.46 -14.51 -8.00
CA GLY A 107 17.65 -15.96 -7.92
C GLY A 107 17.26 -16.56 -6.57
N PHE A 108 16.27 -15.99 -5.87
CA PHE A 108 15.77 -16.54 -4.60
C PHE A 108 14.59 -17.49 -4.84
N GLU A 109 14.51 -18.54 -4.03
CA GLU A 109 13.29 -19.34 -3.90
C GLU A 109 12.18 -18.47 -3.33
N CYS A 110 10.99 -18.51 -3.94
CA CYS A 110 9.86 -17.66 -3.57
C CYS A 110 8.60 -18.46 -3.27
N VAL A 111 8.03 -18.28 -2.08
CA VAL A 111 6.71 -18.82 -1.72
C VAL A 111 5.80 -17.68 -1.30
N VAL A 112 4.62 -17.60 -1.91
CA VAL A 112 3.61 -16.57 -1.60
C VAL A 112 2.36 -17.22 -1.06
N TYR A 113 1.97 -16.85 0.16
CA TYR A 113 0.73 -17.26 0.80
C TYR A 113 -0.41 -16.31 0.40
N MET A 114 -1.53 -16.85 -0.01
CA MET A 114 -2.70 -16.07 -0.42
C MET A 114 -3.98 -16.81 -0.04
N GLY A 115 -4.94 -16.12 0.55
CA GLY A 115 -6.24 -16.70 0.85
C GLY A 115 -6.96 -17.14 -0.43
N THR A 116 -7.65 -18.30 -0.40
CA THR A 116 -8.28 -18.85 -1.62
C THR A 116 -9.40 -17.95 -2.16
N GLU A 117 -10.06 -17.17 -1.31
CA GLU A 117 -11.03 -16.16 -1.76
C GLU A 117 -10.34 -15.01 -2.50
N ASP A 118 -9.20 -14.54 -1.99
CA ASP A 118 -8.41 -13.52 -2.66
C ASP A 118 -7.78 -14.04 -3.97
N MET A 119 -7.38 -15.32 -4.02
CA MET A 119 -6.88 -15.96 -5.26
C MET A 119 -7.94 -15.93 -6.36
N ARG A 120 -9.21 -16.22 -6.01
CA ARG A 120 -10.33 -16.17 -6.95
C ARG A 120 -10.56 -14.74 -7.48
N ARG A 121 -10.53 -13.76 -6.58
CA ARG A 121 -10.74 -12.33 -6.92
C ARG A 121 -9.61 -11.73 -7.75
N GLN A 122 -8.41 -12.28 -7.65
CA GLN A 122 -7.17 -11.73 -8.21
C GLN A 122 -6.37 -12.78 -9.01
N GLU A 123 -7.07 -13.61 -9.79
CA GLU A 123 -6.50 -14.71 -10.58
C GLU A 123 -5.35 -14.26 -11.49
N LEU A 124 -5.47 -13.10 -12.11
CA LEU A 124 -4.41 -12.54 -12.96
C LEU A 124 -3.08 -12.36 -12.21
N ASN A 125 -3.13 -11.91 -10.96
CA ASN A 125 -1.92 -11.76 -10.16
C ASN A 125 -1.37 -13.11 -9.69
N VAL A 126 -2.23 -14.10 -9.42
CA VAL A 126 -1.81 -15.48 -9.13
C VAL A 126 -1.03 -16.05 -10.33
N PHE A 127 -1.57 -15.89 -11.54
CA PHE A 127 -0.88 -16.32 -12.75
C PHE A 127 0.47 -15.63 -12.94
N ARG A 128 0.54 -14.30 -12.73
CA ARG A 128 1.79 -13.54 -12.82
C ARG A 128 2.85 -14.03 -11.83
N MET A 129 2.48 -14.31 -10.59
CA MET A 129 3.40 -14.84 -9.58
C MET A 129 3.97 -16.21 -10.00
N ARG A 130 3.11 -17.10 -10.50
CA ARG A 130 3.54 -18.42 -11.00
C ARG A 130 4.44 -18.32 -12.22
N LEU A 131 4.12 -17.41 -13.14
CA LEU A 131 4.95 -17.15 -14.34
C LEU A 131 6.35 -16.64 -13.97
N LEU A 132 6.47 -15.88 -12.86
CA LEU A 132 7.73 -15.41 -12.30
C LEU A 132 8.48 -16.49 -11.49
N GLY A 133 7.97 -17.72 -11.43
CA GLY A 133 8.60 -18.84 -10.76
C GLY A 133 8.28 -18.96 -9.27
N ALA A 134 7.36 -18.16 -8.73
CA ALA A 134 6.96 -18.29 -7.34
C ALA A 134 5.95 -19.45 -7.14
N GLU A 135 6.11 -20.18 -6.06
CA GLU A 135 5.08 -21.08 -5.55
C GLU A 135 3.98 -20.25 -4.87
N VAL A 136 2.73 -20.36 -5.32
CA VAL A 136 1.58 -19.70 -4.68
C VAL A 136 0.79 -20.73 -3.90
N ARG A 137 0.80 -20.60 -2.56
CA ARG A 137 0.11 -21.48 -1.62
C ARG A 137 -1.24 -20.88 -1.22
N GLY A 138 -2.32 -21.59 -1.55
CA GLY A 138 -3.68 -21.22 -1.13
C GLY A 138 -3.90 -21.50 0.35
N VAL A 139 -4.51 -20.55 1.06
CA VAL A 139 -4.90 -20.67 2.46
C VAL A 139 -6.42 -20.79 2.55
N GLU A 140 -6.90 -21.92 3.05
CA GLU A 140 -8.34 -22.24 3.14
C GLU A 140 -8.92 -22.02 4.55
N SER A 141 -8.07 -21.74 5.54
CA SER A 141 -8.51 -21.51 6.92
C SER A 141 -9.13 -20.12 7.10
N GLY A 142 -9.99 -19.98 8.10
CA GLY A 142 -10.59 -18.71 8.51
C GLY A 142 -11.45 -18.05 7.43
N SER A 143 -11.25 -16.78 7.21
CA SER A 143 -11.93 -15.99 6.16
C SER A 143 -11.40 -16.24 4.75
N ARG A 144 -10.33 -17.00 4.61
CA ARG A 144 -9.63 -17.28 3.35
C ARG A 144 -9.14 -16.02 2.63
N THR A 145 -8.74 -15.01 3.43
CA THR A 145 -8.25 -13.70 2.96
C THR A 145 -6.86 -13.38 3.51
N LEU A 146 -6.38 -12.16 3.27
CA LEU A 146 -5.06 -11.68 3.67
C LEU A 146 -4.71 -11.96 5.13
N LYS A 147 -5.66 -11.81 6.08
CA LYS A 147 -5.42 -12.06 7.50
C LYS A 147 -4.92 -13.50 7.75
N ASP A 148 -5.53 -14.47 7.10
CA ASP A 148 -5.18 -15.89 7.28
C ASP A 148 -3.90 -16.24 6.52
N ALA A 149 -3.66 -15.63 5.37
CA ALA A 149 -2.40 -15.75 4.63
C ALA A 149 -1.20 -15.26 5.46
N ILE A 150 -1.35 -14.16 6.20
CA ILE A 150 -0.31 -13.66 7.12
C ILE A 150 -0.01 -14.71 8.20
N ASN A 151 -1.04 -15.32 8.79
CA ASN A 151 -0.85 -16.33 9.85
C ASN A 151 -0.03 -17.52 9.34
N GLU A 152 -0.31 -18.03 8.13
CA GLU A 152 0.43 -19.13 7.53
C GLU A 152 1.87 -18.74 7.17
N ALA A 153 2.06 -17.55 6.59
CA ALA A 153 3.40 -17.03 6.31
C ALA A 153 4.24 -16.91 7.60
N MET A 154 3.65 -16.43 8.69
CA MET A 154 4.34 -16.35 9.99
C MET A 154 4.69 -17.72 10.55
N ARG A 155 3.83 -18.74 10.43
CA ARG A 155 4.12 -20.11 10.85
C ARG A 155 5.30 -20.71 10.07
N ASP A 156 5.31 -20.56 8.75
CA ASP A 156 6.43 -20.99 7.92
C ASP A 156 7.72 -20.26 8.32
N TRP A 157 7.63 -18.93 8.48
CA TRP A 157 8.81 -18.14 8.84
C TRP A 157 9.47 -18.58 10.14
N VAL A 158 8.70 -18.73 11.23
CA VAL A 158 9.25 -19.12 12.52
C VAL A 158 9.83 -20.53 12.51
N THR A 159 9.29 -21.41 11.67
CA THR A 159 9.81 -22.78 11.48
C THR A 159 11.12 -22.78 10.69
N ASN A 160 11.28 -21.92 9.70
CA ASN A 160 12.38 -21.94 8.73
C ASN A 160 13.28 -20.70 8.82
N VAL A 161 13.33 -20.03 9.95
CA VAL A 161 13.95 -18.72 10.15
C VAL A 161 15.42 -18.62 9.72
N ARG A 162 16.18 -19.73 9.81
CA ARG A 162 17.60 -19.74 9.49
C ARG A 162 17.87 -19.50 7.99
N THR A 163 17.04 -20.03 7.12
CA THR A 163 17.22 -19.99 5.66
C THR A 163 16.25 -19.06 4.96
N THR A 164 15.22 -18.62 5.65
CA THR A 164 14.06 -17.93 5.08
C THR A 164 13.93 -16.52 5.63
N HIS A 165 13.67 -15.56 4.73
CA HIS A 165 13.25 -14.21 5.08
C HIS A 165 11.75 -14.05 4.81
N TYR A 166 11.04 -13.47 5.77
CA TYR A 166 9.67 -13.03 5.58
C TYR A 166 9.69 -11.61 5.02
N LEU A 167 9.37 -11.47 3.73
CA LEU A 167 9.29 -10.18 3.04
C LEU A 167 7.90 -9.58 3.25
N LEU A 168 7.75 -8.78 4.31
CA LEU A 168 6.48 -8.20 4.71
C LEU A 168 6.13 -6.99 3.85
N GLY A 169 4.89 -6.97 3.33
CA GLY A 169 4.45 -6.02 2.31
C GLY A 169 3.89 -4.69 2.79
N SER A 170 3.75 -4.48 4.10
CA SER A 170 3.17 -3.25 4.63
C SER A 170 3.90 -2.77 5.90
N VAL A 171 3.49 -1.61 6.43
CA VAL A 171 4.05 -1.00 7.65
C VAL A 171 3.39 -1.57 8.91
N LEU A 172 3.28 -2.89 8.93
CA LEU A 172 2.68 -3.71 9.97
C LEU A 172 3.72 -4.67 10.53
N GLY A 173 3.31 -5.52 11.48
CA GLY A 173 4.19 -6.51 12.10
C GLY A 173 5.03 -5.94 13.24
N ALA A 174 5.88 -6.81 13.81
CA ALA A 174 6.79 -6.45 14.88
C ALA A 174 7.94 -5.57 14.34
N HIS A 175 8.54 -4.77 15.23
CA HIS A 175 9.76 -4.05 14.92
C HIS A 175 10.85 -5.02 14.39
N PRO A 176 11.61 -4.69 13.30
CA PRO A 176 11.73 -3.37 12.66
C PRO A 176 10.82 -3.15 11.43
N TYR A 177 9.90 -4.05 11.10
CA TYR A 177 9.13 -3.99 9.86
C TYR A 177 8.44 -2.64 9.60
N PRO A 178 7.69 -2.04 10.53
CA PRO A 178 7.02 -0.75 10.26
C PRO A 178 7.98 0.33 9.82
N THR A 179 9.10 0.48 10.52
CA THR A 179 10.15 1.47 10.24
C THR A 179 10.86 1.18 8.91
N MET A 180 11.27 -0.07 8.70
CA MET A 180 12.00 -0.50 7.52
C MET A 180 11.18 -0.34 6.25
N VAL A 181 9.93 -0.81 6.26
CA VAL A 181 9.02 -0.71 5.11
C VAL A 181 8.69 0.75 4.79
N ARG A 182 8.45 1.60 5.81
CA ARG A 182 8.32 3.06 5.63
C ARG A 182 9.54 3.65 4.94
N ASP A 183 10.73 3.35 5.42
CA ASP A 183 11.96 3.95 4.90
C ASP A 183 12.20 3.59 3.44
N PHE A 184 11.89 2.36 3.02
CA PHE A 184 11.96 1.97 1.61
C PHE A 184 10.87 2.62 0.74
N HIS A 185 9.72 2.94 1.31
CA HIS A 185 8.66 3.68 0.59
C HIS A 185 8.81 5.19 0.63
N ARG A 186 9.64 5.73 1.52
CA ARG A 186 9.85 7.17 1.69
C ARG A 186 10.30 7.90 0.42
N VAL A 187 10.89 7.17 -0.53
CA VAL A 187 11.26 7.71 -1.84
C VAL A 187 10.07 8.39 -2.54
N ILE A 188 8.83 7.92 -2.32
CA ILE A 188 7.60 8.49 -2.87
C ILE A 188 7.43 9.95 -2.42
N GLY A 189 7.48 10.19 -1.11
CA GLY A 189 7.31 11.52 -0.53
C GLY A 189 8.46 12.47 -0.87
N ARG A 190 9.70 11.97 -0.84
CA ARG A 190 10.89 12.74 -1.21
C ARG A 190 10.81 13.28 -2.64
N GLU A 191 10.46 12.42 -3.59
CA GLU A 191 10.27 12.83 -4.99
C GLU A 191 9.08 13.77 -5.15
N ALA A 192 7.93 13.41 -4.59
CA ALA A 192 6.71 14.20 -4.69
C ALA A 192 6.90 15.62 -4.16
N ARG A 193 7.62 15.77 -3.03
CA ARG A 193 7.94 17.07 -2.43
C ARG A 193 8.80 17.94 -3.36
N GLY A 194 9.85 17.37 -3.93
CA GLY A 194 10.71 18.09 -4.88
C GLY A 194 9.96 18.44 -6.17
N GLN A 195 9.19 17.52 -6.69
CA GLN A 195 8.43 17.70 -7.93
C GLN A 195 7.34 18.77 -7.78
N ILE A 196 6.59 18.79 -6.67
CA ILE A 196 5.52 19.79 -6.48
C ILE A 196 6.09 21.19 -6.23
N LEU A 197 7.21 21.31 -5.51
CA LEU A 197 7.92 22.58 -5.35
C LEU A 197 8.41 23.12 -6.70
N LYS A 198 8.91 22.25 -7.58
CA LYS A 198 9.32 22.64 -8.95
C LYS A 198 8.13 23.07 -9.79
N ALA A 199 6.98 22.42 -9.66
CA ALA A 199 5.79 22.68 -10.48
C ALA A 199 5.00 23.92 -10.02
N GLU A 200 4.87 24.16 -8.71
CA GLU A 200 3.98 25.19 -8.14
C GLU A 200 4.72 26.27 -7.33
N GLY A 201 6.02 26.13 -7.10
CA GLY A 201 6.80 27.04 -6.26
C GLY A 201 6.46 26.97 -4.77
N LYS A 202 5.56 26.06 -4.37
CA LYS A 202 5.06 25.93 -2.99
C LYS A 202 4.71 24.48 -2.68
N LEU A 203 4.57 24.19 -1.38
CA LEU A 203 4.07 22.91 -0.90
C LEU A 203 2.56 22.76 -1.16
N PRO A 204 2.04 21.52 -1.27
CA PRO A 204 0.61 21.29 -1.45
C PRO A 204 -0.17 21.72 -0.21
N THR A 205 -1.44 22.09 -0.40
CA THR A 205 -2.40 22.36 0.69
C THR A 205 -2.77 21.04 1.38
N ALA A 206 -2.88 19.95 0.61
CA ALA A 206 -3.19 18.62 1.14
C ALA A 206 -2.46 17.53 0.36
N VAL A 207 -2.08 16.47 1.07
CA VAL A 207 -1.59 15.20 0.51
C VAL A 207 -2.61 14.12 0.88
N ILE A 208 -3.12 13.40 -0.12
CA ILE A 208 -4.17 12.40 0.04
C ILE A 208 -3.66 11.05 -0.45
N ALA A 209 -3.87 9.99 0.34
CA ALA A 209 -3.51 8.62 -0.04
C ALA A 209 -4.47 7.61 0.57
N CYS A 210 -4.73 6.50 -0.12
CA CYS A 210 -5.51 5.39 0.43
C CYS A 210 -4.73 4.65 1.52
N VAL A 211 -5.44 4.07 2.49
CA VAL A 211 -4.83 3.40 3.64
C VAL A 211 -5.45 2.02 3.88
N GLY A 212 -4.75 0.98 3.46
CA GLY A 212 -4.90 -0.38 3.95
C GLY A 212 -4.03 -0.59 5.17
N GLY A 213 -2.96 -1.38 5.11
CA GLY A 213 -1.91 -1.36 6.13
C GLY A 213 -1.14 -0.03 6.18
N GLY A 214 -1.19 0.78 5.11
CA GLY A 214 -0.74 2.17 5.09
C GLY A 214 0.63 2.42 4.45
N SER A 215 1.24 1.44 3.79
CA SER A 215 2.61 1.59 3.26
C SER A 215 2.76 2.70 2.22
N ASN A 216 1.82 2.82 1.27
CA ASN A 216 1.85 3.90 0.28
C ASN A 216 1.63 5.27 0.94
N ALA A 217 0.70 5.34 1.88
CA ALA A 217 0.34 6.59 2.55
C ALA A 217 1.49 7.11 3.41
N ILE A 218 2.10 6.28 4.26
CA ILE A 218 3.26 6.73 5.05
C ILE A 218 4.44 7.06 4.14
N GLY A 219 4.62 6.33 3.05
CA GLY A 219 5.66 6.60 2.05
C GLY A 219 5.59 8.00 1.48
N ILE A 220 4.39 8.49 1.16
CA ILE A 220 4.22 9.87 0.67
C ILE A 220 4.11 10.88 1.82
N PHE A 221 3.50 10.54 2.97
CA PHE A 221 3.28 11.47 4.07
C PHE A 221 4.57 11.84 4.81
N TYR A 222 5.51 10.91 4.93
CA TYR A 222 6.65 11.04 5.83
C TYR A 222 7.45 12.32 5.62
N ASP A 223 7.72 12.67 4.37
CA ASP A 223 8.49 13.89 4.04
C ASP A 223 7.66 15.19 4.13
N PHE A 224 6.37 15.10 4.51
CA PHE A 224 5.49 16.24 4.79
C PHE A 224 5.06 16.32 6.27
N ILE A 225 5.45 15.36 7.13
CA ILE A 225 5.05 15.35 8.54
C ILE A 225 5.49 16.65 9.26
N GLY A 226 6.69 17.15 8.97
CA GLY A 226 7.21 18.39 9.54
C GLY A 226 6.51 19.66 9.05
N ASP A 227 5.86 19.60 7.89
CA ASP A 227 5.20 20.76 7.27
C ASP A 227 3.76 20.91 7.80
N LYS A 228 3.59 21.48 8.99
CA LYS A 228 2.31 21.55 9.72
C LYS A 228 1.16 22.21 8.93
N LYS A 229 1.46 23.04 7.92
CA LYS A 229 0.47 23.68 7.06
C LYS A 229 -0.05 22.72 5.95
N VAL A 230 0.65 21.62 5.68
CA VAL A 230 0.23 20.59 4.73
C VAL A 230 -0.69 19.61 5.45
N ARG A 231 -1.92 19.50 5.01
CA ARG A 231 -2.88 18.51 5.54
C ARG A 231 -2.51 17.12 5.01
N LEU A 232 -2.46 16.13 5.90
CA LEU A 232 -2.26 14.72 5.55
C LEU A 232 -3.60 13.99 5.72
N ILE A 233 -4.10 13.37 4.66
CA ILE A 233 -5.43 12.77 4.65
C ILE A 233 -5.31 11.32 4.17
N GLY A 234 -5.49 10.38 5.09
CA GLY A 234 -5.58 8.96 4.81
C GLY A 234 -7.02 8.54 4.51
N VAL A 235 -7.22 7.79 3.44
CA VAL A 235 -8.56 7.34 3.05
C VAL A 235 -8.67 5.83 3.25
N GLU A 236 -9.51 5.42 4.19
CA GLU A 236 -9.80 4.03 4.51
C GLU A 236 -10.99 3.50 3.70
N ALA A 237 -11.10 2.18 3.58
CA ALA A 237 -12.26 1.56 2.94
C ALA A 237 -13.50 1.65 3.84
N GLY A 238 -14.46 2.48 3.45
CA GLY A 238 -15.77 2.62 4.08
C GLY A 238 -16.72 1.48 3.73
N GLY A 239 -16.36 0.64 2.75
CA GLY A 239 -17.11 -0.55 2.37
C GLY A 239 -18.54 -0.25 1.92
N ARG A 240 -19.46 -1.13 2.32
CA ARG A 240 -20.89 -1.08 1.96
C ARG A 240 -21.79 -0.61 3.10
N GLY A 241 -21.27 -0.43 4.32
CA GLY A 241 -22.04 -0.03 5.49
C GLY A 241 -21.17 0.32 6.69
N GLU A 242 -21.81 0.65 7.82
CA GLU A 242 -21.15 1.12 9.05
C GLU A 242 -20.95 0.02 10.09
N ALA A 243 -21.61 -1.12 9.93
CA ALA A 243 -21.51 -2.24 10.87
C ALA A 243 -20.14 -2.94 10.76
N LEU A 244 -19.67 -3.52 11.86
CA LEU A 244 -18.50 -4.40 11.82
C LEU A 244 -18.76 -5.54 10.82
N GLY A 245 -17.79 -5.77 9.94
CA GLY A 245 -17.91 -6.72 8.84
C GLY A 245 -18.28 -6.08 7.49
N ASP A 246 -18.78 -4.86 7.48
CA ASP A 246 -19.18 -4.15 6.25
C ASP A 246 -18.16 -3.13 5.74
N HIS A 247 -17.11 -2.88 6.50
CA HIS A 247 -16.05 -1.92 6.14
C HIS A 247 -14.67 -2.37 6.66
N ALA A 248 -13.63 -1.66 6.25
CA ALA A 248 -12.27 -1.77 6.77
C ALA A 248 -11.74 -0.38 7.22
N ALA A 249 -12.58 0.44 7.83
CA ALA A 249 -12.24 1.75 8.38
C ALA A 249 -11.88 1.62 9.87
N ARG A 250 -10.59 1.36 10.17
CA ARG A 250 -10.09 1.07 11.53
C ARG A 250 -10.22 2.23 12.48
N PHE A 251 -10.04 3.47 11.99
CA PHE A 251 -10.16 4.66 12.84
C PHE A 251 -11.60 5.11 13.08
N ARG A 252 -12.56 4.57 12.32
CA ARG A 252 -13.98 4.81 12.56
C ARG A 252 -14.59 3.79 13.52
N GLY A 253 -14.30 2.50 13.33
CA GLY A 253 -14.96 1.41 14.06
C GLY A 253 -14.03 0.53 14.89
N GLY A 254 -12.72 0.80 14.90
CA GLY A 254 -11.74 0.00 15.63
C GLY A 254 -11.37 0.59 16.98
N SER A 255 -10.71 -0.23 17.78
CA SER A 255 -10.14 0.12 19.08
C SER A 255 -8.67 -0.31 19.17
N PRO A 256 -7.88 0.21 20.13
CA PRO A 256 -6.52 -0.24 20.34
C PRO A 256 -6.45 -1.75 20.62
N GLY A 257 -5.56 -2.45 19.94
CA GLY A 257 -5.40 -3.89 20.08
C GLY A 257 -4.12 -4.40 19.43
N VAL A 258 -3.85 -5.69 19.60
CA VAL A 258 -2.67 -6.35 19.01
C VAL A 258 -3.11 -7.35 17.94
N LEU A 259 -2.59 -7.20 16.74
CA LEU A 259 -2.78 -8.16 15.66
C LEU A 259 -1.44 -8.44 14.98
N GLN A 260 -1.08 -9.73 14.88
CA GLN A 260 0.10 -10.20 14.13
C GLN A 260 1.40 -9.43 14.48
N GLY A 261 1.61 -9.19 15.78
CA GLY A 261 2.78 -8.50 16.31
C GLY A 261 2.75 -6.97 16.23
N THR A 262 1.63 -6.39 15.81
CA THR A 262 1.44 -4.93 15.73
C THR A 262 0.47 -4.48 16.82
N PHE A 263 0.85 -3.54 17.67
CA PHE A 263 -0.06 -2.78 18.51
C PHE A 263 -0.53 -1.53 17.75
N SER A 264 -1.83 -1.43 17.48
CA SER A 264 -2.42 -0.34 16.70
C SER A 264 -3.95 -0.34 16.87
N TYR A 265 -4.68 0.36 16.00
CA TYR A 265 -6.14 0.23 15.93
C TYR A 265 -6.52 -1.03 15.15
N VAL A 266 -7.47 -1.78 15.69
CA VAL A 266 -7.95 -3.05 15.13
C VAL A 266 -9.48 -3.06 15.13
N LEU A 267 -10.09 -3.55 14.05
CA LEU A 267 -11.51 -3.86 14.02
C LEU A 267 -11.73 -5.15 14.79
N GLN A 268 -12.31 -5.03 15.96
CA GLN A 268 -12.59 -6.14 16.90
C GLN A 268 -13.89 -5.88 17.63
N ASP A 269 -14.54 -6.96 18.07
CA ASP A 269 -15.75 -6.90 18.87
C ASP A 269 -15.46 -6.61 20.35
N SER A 270 -16.48 -6.51 21.18
CA SER A 270 -16.37 -6.25 22.63
C SER A 270 -15.62 -7.31 23.42
N THR A 271 -15.42 -8.51 22.83
CA THR A 271 -14.66 -9.61 23.45
C THR A 271 -13.22 -9.67 22.95
N GLY A 272 -12.81 -8.75 22.05
CA GLY A 272 -11.48 -8.69 21.47
C GLY A 272 -11.29 -9.63 20.27
N GLN A 273 -12.35 -10.26 19.76
CA GLN A 273 -12.25 -11.07 18.55
C GLN A 273 -12.15 -10.18 17.31
N ILE A 274 -11.20 -10.50 16.44
CA ILE A 274 -10.96 -9.76 15.20
C ILE A 274 -12.18 -9.90 14.30
N ALA A 275 -12.79 -8.77 13.96
CA ALA A 275 -13.93 -8.73 13.07
C ALA A 275 -13.55 -9.07 11.63
N ASN A 276 -14.48 -9.60 10.87
CA ASN A 276 -14.37 -9.64 9.43
C ASN A 276 -14.38 -8.21 8.89
N THR A 277 -13.81 -8.04 7.70
CA THR A 277 -13.78 -6.76 7.00
C THR A 277 -14.37 -6.90 5.61
N HIS A 278 -14.72 -5.77 5.01
CA HIS A 278 -15.18 -5.73 3.63
C HIS A 278 -14.63 -4.49 2.92
N SER A 279 -14.21 -4.67 1.69
CA SER A 279 -13.91 -3.62 0.71
C SER A 279 -14.02 -4.19 -0.70
N VAL A 280 -14.51 -3.39 -1.64
CA VAL A 280 -14.41 -3.69 -3.08
C VAL A 280 -12.95 -3.83 -3.52
N SER A 281 -12.04 -3.21 -2.78
CA SER A 281 -10.59 -3.30 -2.99
C SER A 281 -9.96 -4.30 -2.02
N ALA A 282 -9.47 -5.43 -2.54
CA ALA A 282 -8.81 -6.46 -1.72
C ALA A 282 -7.56 -5.94 -0.98
N GLY A 283 -6.88 -4.91 -1.50
CA GLY A 283 -5.69 -4.33 -0.84
C GLY A 283 -6.00 -3.42 0.34
N LEU A 284 -7.26 -3.01 0.54
CA LEU A 284 -7.71 -2.25 1.70
C LEU A 284 -8.49 -3.12 2.70
N ASP A 285 -8.81 -4.35 2.33
CA ASP A 285 -9.61 -5.29 3.11
C ASP A 285 -8.78 -5.97 4.21
N TYR A 286 -8.50 -5.23 5.29
CA TYR A 286 -7.66 -5.69 6.39
C TYR A 286 -8.05 -5.01 7.71
N PRO A 287 -8.17 -5.74 8.83
CA PRO A 287 -8.73 -5.23 10.08
C PRO A 287 -7.78 -4.37 10.92
N SER A 288 -6.51 -4.19 10.54
CA SER A 288 -5.56 -3.37 11.30
C SER A 288 -4.87 -2.32 10.42
N ILE A 289 -4.06 -1.47 11.02
CA ILE A 289 -3.36 -0.35 10.37
C ILE A 289 -1.96 -0.20 10.97
N GLY A 290 -1.04 0.38 10.21
CA GLY A 290 0.32 0.62 10.68
C GLY A 290 0.39 1.49 11.94
N PRO A 291 1.25 1.18 12.93
CA PRO A 291 1.32 1.88 14.21
C PRO A 291 1.73 3.35 14.05
N GLU A 292 2.50 3.70 13.02
CA GLU A 292 2.85 5.09 12.75
C GLU A 292 1.64 5.91 12.28
N HIS A 293 0.69 5.31 11.56
CA HIS A 293 -0.59 5.95 11.24
C HIS A 293 -1.44 6.19 12.48
N ALA A 294 -1.46 5.22 13.42
CA ALA A 294 -2.13 5.39 14.71
C ALA A 294 -1.54 6.59 15.48
N ALA A 295 -0.21 6.66 15.57
CA ALA A 295 0.49 7.78 16.20
C ALA A 295 0.19 9.13 15.53
N LEU A 296 0.16 9.18 14.19
CA LEU A 296 -0.16 10.42 13.45
C LEU A 296 -1.60 10.87 13.68
N LYS A 297 -2.54 9.93 13.79
CA LYS A 297 -3.94 10.21 14.13
C LYS A 297 -4.07 10.75 15.54
N ASP A 298 -3.49 10.06 16.52
CA ASP A 298 -3.62 10.41 17.93
C ASP A 298 -2.95 11.76 18.24
N ALA A 299 -1.86 12.08 17.52
CA ALA A 299 -1.21 13.39 17.57
C ALA A 299 -1.97 14.50 16.80
N GLY A 300 -3.10 14.19 16.16
CA GLY A 300 -3.84 15.14 15.29
C GLY A 300 -3.03 15.62 14.08
N ARG A 301 -1.97 14.88 13.68
CA ARG A 301 -1.11 15.28 12.56
C ARG A 301 -1.70 14.84 11.21
N ALA A 302 -2.40 13.74 11.17
CA ALA A 302 -3.10 13.23 9.99
C ALA A 302 -4.57 12.99 10.29
N GLU A 303 -5.41 13.30 9.32
CA GLU A 303 -6.85 13.01 9.31
C GLU A 303 -7.08 11.69 8.58
N TYR A 304 -8.02 10.87 9.05
CA TYR A 304 -8.41 9.63 8.39
C TYR A 304 -9.91 9.62 8.18
N VAL A 305 -10.32 9.34 6.96
CA VAL A 305 -11.72 9.37 6.53
C VAL A 305 -12.06 8.13 5.72
N PRO A 306 -13.30 7.63 5.78
CA PRO A 306 -13.74 6.53 4.94
C PRO A 306 -14.21 7.02 3.56
N ALA A 307 -14.00 6.19 2.53
CA ALA A 307 -14.70 6.26 1.26
C ALA A 307 -15.39 4.92 1.01
N SER A 308 -16.65 4.95 0.57
CA SER A 308 -17.44 3.74 0.31
C SER A 308 -17.03 3.06 -1.01
N ASP A 309 -17.47 1.82 -1.19
CA ASP A 309 -17.24 1.06 -2.43
C ASP A 309 -17.82 1.77 -3.65
N SER A 310 -19.03 2.35 -3.53
CA SER A 310 -19.66 3.11 -4.61
C SER A 310 -18.86 4.37 -4.97
N GLU A 311 -18.38 5.12 -3.97
CA GLU A 311 -17.55 6.30 -4.20
C GLU A 311 -16.21 5.95 -4.88
N ALA A 312 -15.60 4.82 -4.52
CA ALA A 312 -14.38 4.36 -5.16
C ALA A 312 -14.60 3.95 -6.64
N LEU A 313 -15.71 3.29 -6.96
CA LEU A 313 -16.09 2.93 -8.33
C LEU A 313 -16.39 4.16 -9.18
N GLU A 314 -17.10 5.14 -8.63
CA GLU A 314 -17.35 6.43 -9.28
C GLU A 314 -16.04 7.17 -9.57
N ALA A 315 -15.13 7.22 -8.59
CA ALA A 315 -13.82 7.84 -8.74
C ALA A 315 -12.95 7.14 -9.79
N THR A 316 -13.02 5.80 -9.88
CA THR A 316 -12.36 5.02 -10.94
C THR A 316 -12.85 5.46 -12.32
N THR A 317 -14.17 5.54 -12.48
CA THR A 317 -14.81 5.94 -13.74
C THR A 317 -14.46 7.39 -14.12
N LEU A 318 -14.53 8.30 -13.15
CA LEU A 318 -14.21 9.71 -13.39
C LEU A 318 -12.76 9.90 -13.81
N LEU A 319 -11.80 9.30 -13.08
CA LEU A 319 -10.38 9.44 -13.41
C LEU A 319 -10.05 8.81 -14.77
N ALA A 320 -10.64 7.65 -15.08
CA ALA A 320 -10.48 7.01 -16.39
C ALA A 320 -10.98 7.89 -17.53
N ARG A 321 -12.16 8.49 -17.38
CA ARG A 321 -12.78 9.33 -18.44
C ARG A 321 -12.18 10.72 -18.57
N THR A 322 -11.61 11.28 -17.49
CA THR A 322 -11.00 12.61 -17.52
C THR A 322 -9.53 12.58 -17.87
N GLU A 323 -8.76 11.65 -17.33
CA GLU A 323 -7.30 11.63 -17.46
C GLU A 323 -6.76 10.41 -18.25
N GLY A 324 -7.61 9.47 -18.64
CA GLY A 324 -7.18 8.23 -19.29
C GLY A 324 -6.36 7.31 -18.34
N ILE A 325 -6.57 7.45 -17.03
CA ILE A 325 -5.86 6.70 -16.01
C ILE A 325 -6.86 5.77 -15.31
N ILE A 326 -6.64 4.47 -15.43
CA ILE A 326 -7.40 3.44 -14.69
C ILE A 326 -6.64 3.13 -13.40
N PRO A 327 -7.04 3.72 -12.26
CA PRO A 327 -6.35 3.48 -11.00
C PRO A 327 -6.73 2.12 -10.42
N ALA A 328 -5.85 1.53 -9.62
CA ALA A 328 -6.27 0.44 -8.73
C ALA A 328 -7.40 0.91 -7.81
N LEU A 329 -8.33 0.02 -7.48
CA LEU A 329 -9.46 0.34 -6.58
C LEU A 329 -9.00 0.89 -5.23
N GLU A 330 -7.82 0.50 -4.76
CA GLU A 330 -7.17 1.10 -3.60
C GLU A 330 -6.99 2.60 -3.79
N SER A 331 -6.35 3.01 -4.89
CA SER A 331 -6.09 4.42 -5.19
C SER A 331 -7.36 5.22 -5.47
N ALA A 332 -8.38 4.56 -6.00
CA ALA A 332 -9.68 5.17 -6.27
C ALA A 332 -10.35 5.72 -5.01
N HIS A 333 -10.16 5.08 -3.83
CA HIS A 333 -10.63 5.62 -2.56
C HIS A 333 -10.01 7.00 -2.26
N ALA A 334 -8.73 7.19 -2.55
CA ALA A 334 -8.08 8.50 -2.40
C ALA A 334 -8.64 9.53 -3.39
N VAL A 335 -8.92 9.13 -4.63
CA VAL A 335 -9.55 10.00 -5.64
C VAL A 335 -10.98 10.37 -5.24
N ALA A 336 -11.76 9.45 -4.65
CA ALA A 336 -13.09 9.73 -4.13
C ALA A 336 -13.08 10.87 -3.10
N GLU A 337 -12.09 10.90 -2.22
CA GLU A 337 -11.94 11.99 -1.26
C GLU A 337 -11.54 13.32 -1.92
N VAL A 338 -10.73 13.25 -3.00
CA VAL A 338 -10.45 14.46 -3.83
C VAL A 338 -11.73 15.02 -4.42
N MET A 339 -12.64 14.18 -4.94
CA MET A 339 -13.93 14.60 -5.50
C MET A 339 -14.80 15.35 -4.48
N LYS A 340 -14.71 14.97 -3.20
CA LYS A 340 -15.46 15.64 -2.11
C LYS A 340 -14.83 16.97 -1.69
N ARG A 341 -13.50 17.08 -1.73
CA ARG A 341 -12.77 18.22 -1.15
C ARG A 341 -12.36 19.28 -2.17
N ALA A 342 -11.84 18.88 -3.32
CA ALA A 342 -11.31 19.82 -4.30
C ALA A 342 -12.29 20.92 -4.71
N PRO A 343 -13.60 20.63 -4.94
CA PRO A 343 -14.59 21.66 -5.28
C PRO A 343 -14.76 22.75 -4.21
N LYS A 344 -14.51 22.41 -2.94
CA LYS A 344 -14.68 23.30 -1.79
C LYS A 344 -13.42 24.12 -1.47
N MET A 345 -12.33 23.88 -2.16
CA MET A 345 -11.03 24.53 -1.96
C MET A 345 -10.87 25.72 -2.94
N LYS A 346 -9.91 26.59 -2.64
CA LYS A 346 -9.59 27.73 -3.51
C LYS A 346 -8.87 27.24 -4.78
N LYS A 347 -9.04 27.95 -5.90
CA LYS A 347 -8.31 27.67 -7.15
C LYS A 347 -6.77 27.77 -7.00
N SER A 348 -6.31 28.52 -5.99
CA SER A 348 -4.89 28.61 -5.65
C SER A 348 -4.39 27.44 -4.80
N ASP A 349 -5.27 26.63 -4.22
CA ASP A 349 -4.88 25.46 -3.44
C ASP A 349 -4.37 24.32 -4.34
N VAL A 350 -3.55 23.45 -3.78
CA VAL A 350 -2.96 22.32 -4.47
C VAL A 350 -3.23 21.06 -3.67
N VAL A 351 -3.81 20.06 -4.31
CA VAL A 351 -4.01 18.72 -3.76
C VAL A 351 -3.07 17.76 -4.47
N LEU A 352 -2.28 17.03 -3.69
CA LEU A 352 -1.38 15.99 -4.15
C LEU A 352 -1.97 14.63 -3.78
N VAL A 353 -2.22 13.76 -4.77
CA VAL A 353 -2.80 12.42 -4.59
C VAL A 353 -1.80 11.34 -4.97
N ASN A 354 -1.66 10.31 -4.15
CA ASN A 354 -0.85 9.16 -4.48
C ASN A 354 -1.67 8.10 -5.23
N ILE A 355 -1.39 7.91 -6.51
CA ILE A 355 -1.94 6.80 -7.30
C ILE A 355 -1.01 5.60 -7.10
N SER A 356 -1.31 4.81 -6.07
CA SER A 356 -0.42 3.77 -5.53
C SER A 356 -0.26 2.54 -6.41
N GLY A 357 -1.17 2.34 -7.37
CA GLY A 357 -1.14 1.22 -8.30
C GLY A 357 -2.13 1.39 -9.45
N ARG A 358 -1.95 0.61 -10.52
CA ARG A 358 -2.83 0.60 -11.69
C ARG A 358 -3.95 -0.44 -11.55
N GLY A 359 -5.05 -0.20 -12.23
CA GLY A 359 -6.31 -0.92 -12.10
C GLY A 359 -6.47 -2.16 -13.01
N ASP A 360 -5.47 -2.52 -13.82
CA ASP A 360 -5.60 -3.69 -14.72
C ASP A 360 -6.02 -4.97 -14.00
N LYS A 361 -5.57 -5.12 -12.74
CA LYS A 361 -5.94 -6.26 -11.90
C LYS A 361 -7.41 -6.27 -11.46
N ASP A 362 -8.07 -5.11 -11.49
CA ASP A 362 -9.42 -4.89 -10.94
C ASP A 362 -10.50 -4.81 -12.03
N ILE A 363 -10.13 -4.92 -13.31
CA ILE A 363 -11.06 -4.75 -14.44
C ILE A 363 -12.26 -5.71 -14.35
N GLY A 364 -12.06 -6.96 -13.91
CA GLY A 364 -13.16 -7.91 -13.69
C GLY A 364 -14.16 -7.40 -12.64
N ILE A 365 -13.66 -6.93 -11.49
CA ILE A 365 -14.48 -6.39 -10.40
C ILE A 365 -15.22 -5.12 -10.86
N VAL A 366 -14.51 -4.22 -11.55
CA VAL A 366 -15.08 -2.97 -12.07
C VAL A 366 -16.19 -3.26 -13.08
N ARG A 367 -15.97 -4.21 -14.01
CA ARG A 367 -16.97 -4.63 -15.01
C ARG A 367 -18.24 -5.14 -14.34
N GLU A 368 -18.12 -6.07 -13.39
CA GLU A 368 -19.24 -6.63 -12.65
C GLU A 368 -20.00 -5.57 -11.86
N SER A 369 -19.27 -4.68 -11.16
CA SER A 369 -19.87 -3.65 -10.30
C SER A 369 -20.57 -2.55 -11.08
N LEU A 370 -20.01 -2.13 -12.22
CA LEU A 370 -20.56 -1.06 -13.06
C LEU A 370 -21.54 -1.59 -14.13
N LYS A 371 -21.71 -2.91 -14.25
CA LYS A 371 -22.55 -3.56 -15.26
C LYS A 371 -22.26 -3.05 -16.68
N LEU A 372 -20.98 -2.83 -16.97
CA LEU A 372 -20.54 -2.40 -18.30
C LEU A 372 -20.50 -3.62 -19.22
N ASP A 373 -21.25 -3.55 -20.32
CA ASP A 373 -21.17 -4.53 -21.40
C ASP A 373 -19.86 -4.38 -22.18
N CYS A 374 -19.31 -5.50 -22.66
CA CYS A 374 -18.13 -5.55 -23.54
C CYS A 374 -18.52 -5.29 -24.99
#